data_eef54ae23fb4ba62cb049f4af5d4c348
#
_entry.id   eef54ae23fb4ba62cb049f4af5d4c348
#
_cell.length_a   1.000
_cell.length_b   1.000
_cell.length_c   1.000
_cell.angle_alpha   90.00
_cell.angle_beta   90.00
_cell.angle_gamma   90.00
#
_symmetry.space_group_name_H-M   'P 1'
#
loop_
_entity.id
_entity.type
_entity.pdbx_description
1 polymer ?
#
loop_
_entity_poly.entity_id
_entity_poly.type
_entity_poly.pdbx_seq_one_letter_code
_entity_poly.pdbx_strand_id
1 'polypeptide(L)'
;VGSNSDSLKVTFGKSVSVIPERLFATHSSKSEGTYARITEVDLPSSISSIGDYAFYNCHDLKVANYEGSPSEWINVPVGTGNEPLWSAHFNFGSSYSFYDVHPTDYCYDAVKWAVDNEITMGTTPTTFEPKKTCTRAQTVTFLWRAAGKPEPVGMSNPFYDVKRDDYYYKAVLWAVSEGITKGTTDTTFSPNATVSRAQTVTFLWRMANKPMISGNNPFYDVVKGDYFYDAVLWAAAMNITTGTTPTTFSPNDGCNRGQIVTFIYRYMGK
;
A
#
# COMPACT_ATOMS: atom_id res chain seq x y z
N VAL A 1 29.21 32.16 24.96
CA VAL A 1 29.35 30.73 24.84
C VAL A 1 28.22 30.28 23.94
N GLY A 2 28.46 30.21 22.63
CA GLY A 2 27.51 29.76 21.61
C GLY A 2 27.54 28.22 21.56
N SER A 3 26.42 27.57 21.81
CA SER A 3 26.22 26.16 21.52
C SER A 3 26.02 26.01 20.00
N ASN A 4 27.09 25.73 19.27
CA ASN A 4 26.94 25.30 17.86
C ASN A 4 26.53 23.83 17.84
N SER A 5 25.22 23.58 17.74
CA SER A 5 24.67 22.25 17.49
C SER A 5 24.38 22.11 16.00
N ASP A 6 25.43 22.17 15.18
CA ASP A 6 25.25 21.99 13.73
C ASP A 6 24.98 20.49 13.48
N SER A 7 23.71 20.18 13.16
CA SER A 7 23.32 18.88 12.64
C SER A 7 23.82 18.77 11.19
N LEU A 8 24.57 17.71 10.88
CA LEU A 8 25.09 17.47 9.55
C LEU A 8 24.20 16.43 8.84
N LYS A 9 23.71 16.82 7.65
CA LYS A 9 23.13 15.89 6.69
C LYS A 9 24.19 15.50 5.66
N VAL A 10 24.37 14.21 5.45
CA VAL A 10 25.25 13.66 4.42
C VAL A 10 24.42 13.13 3.27
N THR A 11 24.71 13.54 2.03
CA THR A 11 24.03 13.06 0.84
C THR A 11 25.03 12.40 -0.10
N PHE A 12 24.80 11.13 -0.43
CA PHE A 12 25.58 10.41 -1.43
C PHE A 12 25.01 10.67 -2.83
N GLY A 13 25.89 10.90 -3.80
CA GLY A 13 25.50 11.10 -5.20
C GLY A 13 24.94 9.83 -5.82
N LYS A 14 24.06 9.96 -6.82
CA LYS A 14 23.33 8.83 -7.48
C LYS A 14 24.22 7.79 -8.16
N SER A 15 25.50 8.10 -8.41
CA SER A 15 26.47 7.16 -8.98
C SER A 15 27.26 6.37 -7.92
N VAL A 16 27.07 6.66 -6.64
CA VAL A 16 27.75 5.93 -5.57
C VAL A 16 27.09 4.56 -5.41
N SER A 17 27.87 3.51 -5.57
CA SER A 17 27.42 2.12 -5.43
C SER A 17 27.99 1.42 -4.20
N VAL A 18 29.06 1.92 -3.64
CA VAL A 18 29.74 1.32 -2.47
C VAL A 18 30.06 2.42 -1.47
N ILE A 19 29.66 2.24 -0.22
CA ILE A 19 30.14 3.02 0.89
C ILE A 19 31.34 2.29 1.49
N PRO A 20 32.55 2.88 1.45
CA PRO A 20 33.75 2.19 1.89
C PRO A 20 33.78 1.95 3.40
N GLU A 21 34.58 0.98 3.79
CA GLU A 21 34.91 0.71 5.20
C GLU A 21 35.37 1.99 5.89
N ARG A 22 34.88 2.20 7.12
CA ARG A 22 35.29 3.29 8.03
C ARG A 22 35.16 4.70 7.50
N LEU A 23 34.29 4.94 6.53
CA LEU A 23 34.16 6.28 5.89
C LEU A 23 33.93 7.41 6.91
N PHE A 24 33.08 7.16 7.91
CA PHE A 24 32.77 8.12 8.98
C PHE A 24 33.29 7.67 10.35
N ALA A 25 34.10 6.61 10.40
CA ALA A 25 34.72 6.17 11.64
C ALA A 25 35.74 7.21 12.12
N THR A 26 35.38 8.00 13.08
CA THR A 26 36.31 8.93 13.71
C THR A 26 37.25 8.15 14.63
N HIS A 27 38.55 8.23 14.39
CA HIS A 27 39.53 7.70 15.34
C HIS A 27 39.47 8.53 16.60
N SER A 28 39.08 7.91 17.70
CA SER A 28 39.16 8.43 19.05
C SER A 28 40.63 8.55 19.49
N SER A 29 41.34 9.53 19.01
CA SER A 29 42.51 10.05 19.71
C SER A 29 42.04 11.25 20.53
N LYS A 30 42.27 11.19 21.87
CA LYS A 30 41.94 12.22 22.85
C LYS A 30 42.50 13.59 22.47
N SER A 31 41.93 14.29 21.55
CA SER A 31 42.13 15.72 21.36
C SER A 31 40.76 16.30 20.94
N GLU A 32 40.36 17.34 21.66
CA GLU A 32 39.13 18.10 21.52
C GLU A 32 38.93 18.61 20.08
N GLY A 33 38.46 17.71 19.20
CA GLY A 33 38.08 18.05 17.83
C GLY A 33 36.58 17.96 17.70
N THR A 34 35.98 18.99 17.17
CA THR A 34 34.55 19.09 16.81
C THR A 34 34.19 17.94 15.88
N TYR A 35 33.56 16.89 16.42
CA TYR A 35 33.03 15.82 15.61
C TYR A 35 31.83 16.33 14.81
N ALA A 36 31.83 16.13 13.50
CA ALA A 36 30.66 16.38 12.69
C ALA A 36 29.54 15.45 13.15
N ARG A 37 28.49 16.03 13.71
CA ARG A 37 27.32 15.29 14.23
C ARG A 37 26.42 14.94 13.05
N ILE A 38 26.68 13.79 12.41
CA ILE A 38 25.79 13.26 11.35
C ILE A 38 24.48 12.87 12.00
N THR A 39 23.41 13.57 11.64
CA THR A 39 22.06 13.33 12.13
C THR A 39 21.17 12.72 11.07
N GLU A 40 21.53 12.88 9.79
CA GLU A 40 20.76 12.39 8.66
C GLU A 40 21.70 11.95 7.53
N VAL A 41 21.31 10.88 6.82
CA VAL A 41 22.02 10.39 5.63
C VAL A 41 21.05 10.12 4.50
N ASP A 42 21.38 10.59 3.28
CA ASP A 42 20.68 10.23 2.05
C ASP A 42 21.51 9.20 1.27
N LEU A 43 20.92 8.04 1.03
CA LEU A 43 21.51 6.88 0.36
C LEU A 43 20.82 6.68 -0.99
N PRO A 44 21.53 6.70 -2.13
CA PRO A 44 20.92 6.45 -3.43
C PRO A 44 20.57 4.96 -3.60
N SER A 45 19.60 4.67 -4.47
CA SER A 45 19.19 3.31 -4.82
C SER A 45 20.29 2.50 -5.51
N SER A 46 21.34 3.16 -6.00
CA SER A 46 22.52 2.51 -6.59
C SER A 46 23.45 1.82 -5.58
N ILE A 47 23.23 2.02 -4.26
CA ILE A 47 24.05 1.39 -3.22
C ILE A 47 23.91 -0.13 -3.31
N SER A 48 25.04 -0.79 -3.53
CA SER A 48 25.16 -2.26 -3.60
C SER A 48 25.84 -2.86 -2.37
N SER A 49 26.58 -2.07 -1.59
CA SER A 49 27.16 -2.52 -0.32
C SER A 49 27.62 -1.34 0.55
N ILE A 50 27.66 -1.60 1.87
CA ILE A 50 28.22 -0.70 2.90
C ILE A 50 29.29 -1.48 3.66
N GLY A 51 30.50 -0.94 3.68
CA GLY A 51 31.65 -1.58 4.33
C GLY A 51 31.58 -1.60 5.84
N ASP A 52 32.48 -2.36 6.47
CA ASP A 52 32.57 -2.49 7.92
C ASP A 52 32.86 -1.12 8.57
N TYR A 53 32.21 -0.84 9.68
CA TYR A 53 32.40 0.38 10.48
C TYR A 53 32.20 1.70 9.72
N ALA A 54 31.51 1.69 8.58
CA ALA A 54 31.30 2.90 7.75
C ALA A 54 30.63 4.04 8.53
N PHE A 55 29.67 3.71 9.39
CA PHE A 55 28.94 4.65 10.28
C PHE A 55 29.28 4.46 11.77
N TYR A 56 30.46 3.88 12.05
CA TYR A 56 30.91 3.68 13.42
C TYR A 56 31.02 5.02 14.15
N ASN A 57 30.54 5.06 15.40
CA ASN A 57 30.48 6.29 16.23
C ASN A 57 29.52 7.39 15.72
N CYS A 58 28.70 7.17 14.69
CA CYS A 58 27.66 8.11 14.27
C CYS A 58 26.44 8.07 15.22
N HIS A 59 26.65 8.23 16.52
CA HIS A 59 25.59 8.05 17.54
C HIS A 59 24.44 9.07 17.44
N ASP A 60 24.64 10.18 16.76
CA ASP A 60 23.60 11.20 16.52
C ASP A 60 22.77 10.92 15.25
N LEU A 61 23.08 9.87 14.48
CA LEU A 61 22.33 9.48 13.27
C LEU A 61 20.93 9.01 13.64
N LYS A 62 19.93 9.80 13.24
CA LYS A 62 18.51 9.56 13.54
C LYS A 62 17.70 9.15 12.33
N VAL A 63 18.10 9.60 11.15
CA VAL A 63 17.34 9.41 9.92
C VAL A 63 18.26 8.91 8.79
N ALA A 64 17.85 7.84 8.13
CA ALA A 64 18.46 7.34 6.91
C ALA A 64 17.41 7.34 5.80
N ASN A 65 17.60 8.16 4.77
CA ASN A 65 16.74 8.22 3.60
C ASN A 65 17.38 7.36 2.50
N TYR A 66 16.76 6.25 2.15
CA TYR A 66 17.21 5.42 1.04
C TYR A 66 16.30 5.64 -0.17
N GLU A 67 16.85 6.05 -1.31
CA GLU A 67 16.07 6.34 -2.53
C GLU A 67 15.35 5.10 -3.11
N GLY A 68 15.81 3.92 -2.80
CA GLY A 68 15.17 2.65 -3.19
C GLY A 68 14.06 2.24 -2.23
N SER A 69 13.61 1.03 -2.44
CA SER A 69 12.56 0.38 -1.67
C SER A 69 13.11 -0.44 -0.49
N PRO A 70 12.33 -0.75 0.55
CA PRO A 70 12.77 -1.67 1.61
C PRO A 70 13.23 -3.04 1.11
N SER A 71 12.65 -3.59 0.01
CA SER A 71 13.10 -4.88 -0.55
C SER A 71 14.42 -4.78 -1.31
N GLU A 72 14.76 -3.63 -1.85
CA GLU A 72 16.10 -3.38 -2.38
C GLU A 72 17.09 -3.25 -1.23
N TRP A 73 16.72 -2.49 -0.18
CA TRP A 73 17.57 -2.30 0.99
C TRP A 73 17.94 -3.61 1.71
N ILE A 74 17.01 -4.53 1.89
CA ILE A 74 17.27 -5.82 2.58
C ILE A 74 18.34 -6.65 1.86
N ASN A 75 18.57 -6.40 0.56
CA ASN A 75 19.58 -7.06 -0.24
C ASN A 75 20.91 -6.29 -0.28
N VAL A 76 21.02 -5.13 0.36
CA VAL A 76 22.26 -4.37 0.47
C VAL A 76 23.09 -4.97 1.62
N PRO A 77 24.24 -5.62 1.34
CA PRO A 77 25.12 -6.07 2.39
C PRO A 77 25.66 -4.88 3.20
N VAL A 78 25.42 -4.90 4.49
CA VAL A 78 25.96 -3.90 5.43
C VAL A 78 26.94 -4.60 6.36
N GLY A 79 28.18 -4.17 6.32
CA GLY A 79 29.25 -4.72 7.15
C GLY A 79 29.05 -4.50 8.65
N THR A 80 29.90 -5.12 9.45
CA THR A 80 29.86 -5.04 10.92
C THR A 80 30.15 -3.64 11.44
N GLY A 81 29.73 -3.32 12.67
CA GLY A 81 30.03 -2.05 13.33
C GLY A 81 29.22 -0.86 12.81
N ASN A 82 28.08 -1.11 12.16
CA ASN A 82 27.17 -0.07 11.64
C ASN A 82 25.88 0.05 12.50
N GLU A 83 25.95 -0.23 13.81
CA GLU A 83 24.80 -0.14 14.73
C GLU A 83 24.09 1.23 14.68
N PRO A 84 24.80 2.39 14.55
CA PRO A 84 24.13 3.68 14.40
C PRO A 84 23.21 3.76 13.18
N LEU A 85 23.60 3.17 12.04
CA LEU A 85 22.75 3.12 10.86
C LEU A 85 21.51 2.23 11.09
N TRP A 86 21.68 1.07 11.74
CA TRP A 86 20.56 0.19 12.06
C TRP A 86 19.58 0.77 13.08
N SER A 87 20.06 1.68 13.94
CA SER A 87 19.23 2.35 14.95
C SER A 87 18.50 3.58 14.39
N ALA A 88 18.86 4.05 13.20
CA ALA A 88 18.21 5.18 12.56
C ALA A 88 16.82 4.84 12.04
N HIS A 89 15.95 5.84 11.99
CA HIS A 89 14.66 5.74 11.29
C HIS A 89 14.89 5.76 9.79
N PHE A 90 14.50 4.68 9.09
CA PHE A 90 14.61 4.61 7.64
C PHE A 90 13.38 5.19 6.95
N ASN A 91 13.62 6.16 6.06
CA ASN A 91 12.67 6.58 5.04
C ASN A 91 13.10 5.97 3.70
N PHE A 92 12.15 5.46 2.94
CA PHE A 92 12.41 4.89 1.62
C PHE A 92 11.86 5.80 0.53
N GLY A 93 12.64 6.02 -0.53
CA GLY A 93 12.32 6.94 -1.62
C GLY A 93 11.20 6.43 -2.54
N SER A 94 10.98 5.12 -2.59
CA SER A 94 9.69 4.57 -2.98
C SER A 94 9.01 4.09 -1.71
N SER A 95 7.87 4.67 -1.39
CA SER A 95 6.99 4.24 -0.29
C SER A 95 6.50 2.80 -0.47
N TYR A 96 6.91 2.15 -1.59
CA TYR A 96 6.44 0.90 -2.08
C TYR A 96 7.54 -0.15 -2.14
N SER A 97 7.43 -1.15 -1.28
CA SER A 97 8.22 -2.36 -1.40
C SER A 97 7.65 -3.51 -0.58
N PHE A 98 6.78 -4.23 -1.22
CA PHE A 98 6.39 -5.55 -0.73
C PHE A 98 7.20 -6.59 -1.48
N TYR A 99 7.96 -7.44 -0.78
CA TYR A 99 8.80 -8.47 -1.42
C TYR A 99 7.96 -9.53 -2.18
N ASP A 100 6.66 -9.59 -1.91
CA ASP A 100 5.71 -10.51 -2.52
C ASP A 100 4.92 -9.89 -3.69
N VAL A 101 5.35 -8.71 -4.19
CA VAL A 101 4.80 -8.05 -5.38
C VAL A 101 5.93 -7.59 -6.28
N HIS A 102 6.09 -8.28 -7.42
CA HIS A 102 7.18 -8.03 -8.36
C HIS A 102 6.77 -7.10 -9.50
N PRO A 103 7.71 -6.39 -10.13
CA PRO A 103 7.41 -5.49 -11.27
C PRO A 103 6.71 -6.17 -12.44
N THR A 104 6.81 -7.50 -12.55
CA THR A 104 6.13 -8.31 -13.58
C THR A 104 4.72 -8.74 -13.20
N ASP A 105 4.29 -8.49 -11.97
CA ASP A 105 2.96 -8.86 -11.52
C ASP A 105 1.89 -7.93 -12.11
N TYR A 106 0.76 -8.48 -12.50
CA TYR A 106 -0.36 -7.72 -13.08
C TYR A 106 -0.89 -6.60 -12.17
N CYS A 107 -0.67 -6.70 -10.87
CA CYS A 107 -1.15 -5.75 -9.87
C CYS A 107 -0.04 -4.79 -9.38
N TYR A 108 1.17 -4.85 -9.92
CA TYR A 108 2.31 -4.06 -9.46
C TYR A 108 2.01 -2.56 -9.41
N ASP A 109 1.64 -1.97 -10.55
CA ASP A 109 1.33 -0.54 -10.63
C ASP A 109 0.14 -0.15 -9.77
N ALA A 110 -0.88 -1.03 -9.70
CA ALA A 110 -2.06 -0.81 -8.88
C ALA A 110 -1.74 -0.82 -7.38
N VAL A 111 -0.88 -1.74 -6.94
CA VAL A 111 -0.45 -1.80 -5.53
C VAL A 111 0.42 -0.59 -5.19
N LYS A 112 1.36 -0.22 -6.08
CA LYS A 112 2.15 0.99 -5.92
C LYS A 112 1.27 2.23 -5.77
N TRP A 113 0.35 2.45 -6.71
CA TRP A 113 -0.61 3.55 -6.65
C TRP A 113 -1.44 3.52 -5.36
N ALA A 114 -1.89 2.34 -4.92
CA ALA A 114 -2.69 2.21 -3.71
C ALA A 114 -1.90 2.55 -2.42
N VAL A 115 -0.60 2.31 -2.40
CA VAL A 115 0.29 2.74 -1.31
C VAL A 115 0.50 4.24 -1.35
N ASP A 116 0.85 4.80 -2.52
CA ASP A 116 1.11 6.23 -2.71
C ASP A 116 -0.12 7.09 -2.37
N ASN A 117 -1.33 6.53 -2.50
CA ASN A 117 -2.60 7.17 -2.14
C ASN A 117 -3.15 6.72 -0.77
N GLU A 118 -2.35 6.11 0.08
CA GLU A 118 -2.72 5.64 1.43
C GLU A 118 -3.94 4.70 1.50
N ILE A 119 -4.26 4.04 0.39
CA ILE A 119 -5.37 3.07 0.33
C ILE A 119 -4.99 1.80 1.08
N THR A 120 -3.71 1.43 1.01
CA THR A 120 -3.14 0.28 1.72
C THR A 120 -1.73 0.57 2.22
N MET A 121 -1.35 -0.11 3.29
CA MET A 121 0.03 -0.15 3.82
C MET A 121 0.54 -1.60 3.85
N GLY A 122 -0.07 -2.50 3.08
CA GLY A 122 0.26 -3.93 3.13
C GLY A 122 -0.52 -4.70 4.20
N THR A 123 -0.13 -5.94 4.41
CA THR A 123 -0.55 -6.78 5.54
C THR A 123 0.49 -6.74 6.65
N THR A 124 1.74 -6.51 6.26
CA THR A 124 2.87 -6.15 7.13
C THR A 124 3.65 -5.01 6.47
N PRO A 125 4.65 -4.41 7.11
CA PRO A 125 5.50 -3.41 6.47
C PRO A 125 6.18 -3.88 5.18
N THR A 126 6.34 -5.18 4.99
CA THR A 126 7.09 -5.77 3.87
C THR A 126 6.28 -6.75 3.00
N THR A 127 4.99 -6.96 3.30
CA THR A 127 4.11 -7.87 2.55
C THR A 127 2.78 -7.24 2.19
N PHE A 128 2.31 -7.52 1.00
CA PHE A 128 0.97 -7.13 0.53
C PHE A 128 -0.01 -8.31 0.51
N GLU A 129 0.46 -9.53 0.27
CA GLU A 129 -0.31 -10.76 0.06
C GLU A 129 -1.30 -10.65 -1.12
N PRO A 130 -0.81 -10.39 -2.37
CA PRO A 130 -1.67 -10.09 -3.52
C PRO A 130 -2.65 -11.22 -3.87
N LYS A 131 -2.30 -12.47 -3.57
CA LYS A 131 -3.11 -13.66 -3.86
C LYS A 131 -4.13 -14.00 -2.74
N LYS A 132 -4.01 -13.37 -1.58
CA LYS A 132 -4.92 -13.61 -0.44
C LYS A 132 -6.30 -13.01 -0.72
N THR A 133 -7.35 -13.79 -0.54
CA THR A 133 -8.72 -13.29 -0.65
C THR A 133 -9.01 -12.24 0.41
N CYS A 134 -9.80 -11.23 0.04
CA CYS A 134 -10.25 -10.21 0.96
C CYS A 134 -11.56 -10.55 1.63
N THR A 135 -11.72 -10.00 2.82
CA THR A 135 -13.03 -9.95 3.47
C THR A 135 -13.84 -8.75 2.96
N ARG A 136 -15.15 -8.78 3.22
CA ARG A 136 -16.04 -7.66 2.91
C ARG A 136 -15.61 -6.37 3.62
N ALA A 137 -15.19 -6.47 4.88
CA ALA A 137 -14.68 -5.33 5.65
C ALA A 137 -13.42 -4.72 5.02
N GLN A 138 -12.47 -5.54 4.61
CA GLN A 138 -11.26 -5.07 3.93
C GLN A 138 -11.59 -4.37 2.61
N THR A 139 -12.52 -4.92 1.84
CA THR A 139 -12.91 -4.35 0.55
C THR A 139 -13.56 -2.98 0.69
N VAL A 140 -14.55 -2.81 1.59
CA VAL A 140 -15.14 -1.48 1.80
C VAL A 140 -14.15 -0.49 2.40
N THR A 141 -13.16 -0.96 3.19
CA THR A 141 -12.10 -0.11 3.72
C THR A 141 -11.19 0.41 2.60
N PHE A 142 -10.85 -0.42 1.61
CA PHE A 142 -10.10 0.05 0.44
C PHE A 142 -10.88 1.10 -0.36
N LEU A 143 -12.17 0.86 -0.60
CA LEU A 143 -13.04 1.82 -1.31
C LEU A 143 -13.18 3.14 -0.55
N TRP A 144 -13.40 3.09 0.76
CA TRP A 144 -13.51 4.25 1.62
C TRP A 144 -12.22 5.10 1.64
N ARG A 145 -11.06 4.42 1.72
CA ARG A 145 -9.76 5.10 1.66
C ARG A 145 -9.53 5.72 0.28
N ALA A 146 -9.86 5.00 -0.79
CA ALA A 146 -9.76 5.52 -2.15
C ALA A 146 -10.68 6.73 -2.39
N ALA A 147 -11.81 6.81 -1.70
CA ALA A 147 -12.71 7.97 -1.71
C ALA A 147 -12.22 9.16 -0.84
N GLY A 148 -11.03 9.07 -0.22
CA GLY A 148 -10.49 10.12 0.64
C GLY A 148 -10.96 10.06 2.10
N LYS A 149 -11.42 8.90 2.56
CA LYS A 149 -11.84 8.65 3.97
C LYS A 149 -12.98 9.57 4.44
N PRO A 150 -14.06 9.75 3.65
CA PRO A 150 -15.15 10.66 4.05
C PRO A 150 -15.81 10.21 5.36
N GLU A 151 -16.15 11.17 6.21
CA GLU A 151 -16.89 10.87 7.44
C GLU A 151 -18.32 10.45 7.10
N PRO A 152 -18.84 9.34 7.69
CA PRO A 152 -20.21 8.94 7.49
C PRO A 152 -21.17 9.96 8.14
N VAL A 153 -22.11 10.49 7.36
CA VAL A 153 -23.02 11.53 7.84
C VAL A 153 -24.35 10.94 8.25
N GLY A 154 -24.78 11.23 9.49
CA GLY A 154 -26.18 11.11 9.94
C GLY A 154 -26.72 9.68 10.07
N MET A 155 -25.87 8.64 10.06
CA MET A 155 -26.32 7.26 10.16
C MET A 155 -26.06 6.63 11.53
N SER A 156 -27.08 6.00 12.10
CA SER A 156 -26.90 5.00 13.13
C SER A 156 -26.45 3.68 12.50
N ASN A 157 -25.57 2.95 13.18
CA ASN A 157 -25.12 1.65 12.73
C ASN A 157 -26.28 0.62 12.71
N PRO A 158 -26.69 0.09 11.54
CA PRO A 158 -27.77 -0.89 11.49
C PRO A 158 -27.28 -2.33 11.82
N PHE A 159 -25.97 -2.57 11.88
CA PHE A 159 -25.41 -3.92 11.96
C PHE A 159 -24.92 -4.25 13.37
N TYR A 160 -25.40 -5.35 13.94
CA TYR A 160 -24.95 -5.80 15.25
C TYR A 160 -23.54 -6.44 15.22
N ASP A 161 -23.07 -6.90 14.04
CA ASP A 161 -21.78 -7.52 13.81
C ASP A 161 -20.68 -6.51 13.39
N VAL A 162 -20.96 -5.21 13.48
CA VAL A 162 -20.00 -4.13 13.25
C VAL A 162 -19.92 -3.28 14.53
N LYS A 163 -18.76 -3.28 15.20
CA LYS A 163 -18.58 -2.57 16.46
C LYS A 163 -17.88 -1.22 16.23
N ARG A 164 -18.12 -0.28 17.16
CA ARG A 164 -17.55 1.06 17.06
C ARG A 164 -16.02 1.09 17.04
N ASP A 165 -15.39 0.12 17.69
CA ASP A 165 -13.93 0.01 17.79
C ASP A 165 -13.31 -0.80 16.64
N ASP A 166 -14.12 -1.31 15.72
CA ASP A 166 -13.62 -2.01 14.53
C ASP A 166 -12.94 -1.02 13.58
N TYR A 167 -11.78 -1.39 13.02
CA TYR A 167 -11.03 -0.53 12.09
C TYR A 167 -11.82 -0.16 10.84
N TYR A 168 -12.82 -0.96 10.50
CA TYR A 168 -13.69 -0.78 9.33
C TYR A 168 -15.02 -0.06 9.67
N TYR A 169 -15.26 0.31 10.92
CA TYR A 169 -16.52 0.89 11.36
C TYR A 169 -16.97 2.06 10.48
N LYS A 170 -16.12 3.08 10.33
CA LYS A 170 -16.42 4.26 9.51
C LYS A 170 -16.60 3.90 8.03
N ALA A 171 -15.78 3.00 7.50
CA ALA A 171 -15.87 2.57 6.12
C ALA A 171 -17.19 1.85 5.82
N VAL A 172 -17.67 1.01 6.74
CA VAL A 172 -18.96 0.32 6.60
C VAL A 172 -20.11 1.31 6.65
N LEU A 173 -20.15 2.22 7.62
CA LEU A 173 -21.21 3.23 7.71
C LEU A 173 -21.24 4.16 6.50
N TRP A 174 -20.08 4.59 6.01
CA TRP A 174 -19.98 5.34 4.76
C TRP A 174 -20.51 4.54 3.57
N ALA A 175 -20.12 3.27 3.44
CA ALA A 175 -20.59 2.45 2.34
C ALA A 175 -22.10 2.20 2.36
N VAL A 176 -22.74 2.25 3.54
CA VAL A 176 -24.20 2.22 3.68
C VAL A 176 -24.83 3.56 3.32
N SER A 177 -24.28 4.68 3.82
CA SER A 177 -24.81 6.02 3.52
C SER A 177 -24.76 6.35 2.02
N GLU A 178 -23.70 5.91 1.32
CA GLU A 178 -23.56 6.07 -0.12
C GLU A 178 -24.31 5.00 -0.95
N GLY A 179 -25.05 4.09 -0.29
CA GLY A 179 -25.78 3.03 -0.98
C GLY A 179 -24.91 1.99 -1.69
N ILE A 180 -23.62 1.92 -1.34
CA ILE A 180 -22.65 0.95 -1.88
C ILE A 180 -22.99 -0.46 -1.40
N THR A 181 -23.39 -0.57 -0.14
CA THR A 181 -23.85 -1.83 0.46
C THR A 181 -25.11 -1.64 1.30
N LYS A 182 -25.89 -2.70 1.45
CA LYS A 182 -27.02 -2.77 2.39
C LYS A 182 -26.80 -3.84 3.48
N GLY A 183 -25.55 -4.37 3.57
CA GLY A 183 -25.29 -5.55 4.40
C GLY A 183 -25.53 -6.86 3.65
N THR A 184 -25.47 -7.97 4.39
CA THR A 184 -25.90 -9.29 3.93
C THR A 184 -27.35 -9.58 4.34
N THR A 185 -27.77 -8.94 5.43
CA THR A 185 -29.17 -8.80 5.87
C THR A 185 -29.38 -7.37 6.36
N ASP A 186 -30.60 -7.00 6.77
CA ASP A 186 -30.90 -5.67 7.30
C ASP A 186 -30.12 -5.37 8.59
N THR A 187 -29.65 -6.39 9.31
CA THR A 187 -28.98 -6.25 10.61
C THR A 187 -27.57 -6.82 10.66
N THR A 188 -27.07 -7.38 9.54
CA THR A 188 -25.71 -7.94 9.44
C THR A 188 -24.95 -7.42 8.24
N PHE A 189 -23.70 -7.10 8.43
CA PHE A 189 -22.76 -6.75 7.36
C PHE A 189 -21.93 -7.95 6.90
N SER A 190 -21.68 -8.90 7.79
CA SER A 190 -20.78 -10.06 7.63
C SER A 190 -19.34 -9.63 7.30
N PRO A 191 -18.66 -8.87 8.20
CA PRO A 191 -17.37 -8.23 7.92
C PRO A 191 -16.27 -9.22 7.53
N ASN A 192 -16.29 -10.42 8.12
CA ASN A 192 -15.27 -11.45 7.93
C ASN A 192 -15.58 -12.41 6.76
N ALA A 193 -16.74 -12.30 6.13
CA ALA A 193 -17.06 -13.12 4.97
C ALA A 193 -16.17 -12.74 3.78
N THR A 194 -15.69 -13.72 3.03
CA THR A 194 -14.95 -13.51 1.79
C THR A 194 -15.83 -12.75 0.79
N VAL A 195 -15.28 -11.69 0.19
CA VAL A 195 -15.95 -10.96 -0.88
C VAL A 195 -15.78 -11.68 -2.21
N SER A 196 -16.85 -11.82 -2.98
CA SER A 196 -16.74 -12.35 -4.34
C SER A 196 -16.33 -11.27 -5.35
N ARG A 197 -15.88 -11.70 -6.53
CA ARG A 197 -15.56 -10.80 -7.64
C ARG A 197 -16.81 -9.99 -8.07
N ALA A 198 -17.97 -10.63 -8.14
CA ALA A 198 -19.23 -9.95 -8.43
C ALA A 198 -19.60 -8.90 -7.38
N GLN A 199 -19.42 -9.20 -6.10
CA GLN A 199 -19.66 -8.24 -5.03
C GLN A 199 -18.70 -7.06 -5.11
N THR A 200 -17.42 -7.31 -5.41
CA THR A 200 -16.40 -6.25 -5.51
C THR A 200 -16.73 -5.25 -6.63
N VAL A 201 -17.02 -5.73 -7.84
CA VAL A 201 -17.38 -4.82 -8.95
C VAL A 201 -18.72 -4.13 -8.71
N THR A 202 -19.66 -4.80 -8.01
CA THR A 202 -20.95 -4.19 -7.65
C THR A 202 -20.77 -3.04 -6.67
N PHE A 203 -19.87 -3.18 -5.68
CA PHE A 203 -19.55 -2.10 -4.76
C PHE A 203 -18.92 -0.91 -5.51
N LEU A 204 -17.97 -1.18 -6.39
CA LEU A 204 -17.30 -0.15 -7.18
C LEU A 204 -18.28 0.56 -8.15
N TRP A 205 -19.14 -0.19 -8.82
CA TRP A 205 -20.18 0.36 -9.69
C TRP A 205 -21.18 1.25 -8.94
N ARG A 206 -21.58 0.83 -7.73
CA ARG A 206 -22.47 1.64 -6.88
C ARG A 206 -21.77 2.91 -6.38
N MET A 207 -20.50 2.82 -6.01
CA MET A 207 -19.66 3.96 -5.68
C MET A 207 -19.54 4.95 -6.86
N ALA A 208 -19.55 4.45 -8.08
CA ALA A 208 -19.58 5.25 -9.32
C ALA A 208 -20.98 5.78 -9.69
N ASN A 209 -21.97 5.73 -8.77
CA ASN A 209 -23.37 6.12 -9.01
C ASN A 209 -24.09 5.29 -10.09
N LYS A 210 -23.76 4.01 -10.20
CA LYS A 210 -24.47 3.03 -11.05
C LYS A 210 -24.60 3.47 -12.51
N PRO A 211 -23.51 3.82 -13.21
CA PRO A 211 -23.58 4.23 -14.58
C PRO A 211 -24.13 3.12 -15.47
N MET A 212 -25.10 3.45 -16.30
CA MET A 212 -25.68 2.50 -17.25
C MET A 212 -24.80 2.45 -18.51
N ILE A 213 -24.49 1.24 -18.94
CA ILE A 213 -23.72 0.99 -20.15
C ILE A 213 -24.56 0.14 -21.11
N SER A 214 -24.62 0.55 -22.37
CA SER A 214 -25.15 -0.27 -23.45
C SER A 214 -23.98 -0.95 -24.15
N GLY A 215 -24.02 -2.28 -24.30
CA GLY A 215 -22.96 -3.04 -24.95
C GLY A 215 -23.22 -4.54 -24.89
N ASN A 216 -22.38 -5.29 -25.60
CA ASN A 216 -22.46 -6.74 -25.56
C ASN A 216 -21.77 -7.26 -24.29
N ASN A 217 -22.38 -8.26 -23.67
CA ASN A 217 -21.79 -8.99 -22.58
C ASN A 217 -20.70 -9.94 -23.12
N PRO A 218 -19.42 -9.77 -22.74
CA PRO A 218 -18.37 -10.69 -23.19
C PRO A 218 -18.33 -12.01 -22.42
N PHE A 219 -19.05 -12.13 -21.28
CA PHE A 219 -18.92 -13.23 -20.34
C PHE A 219 -20.17 -14.13 -20.36
N TYR A 220 -19.98 -15.42 -20.66
CA TYR A 220 -21.10 -16.36 -20.71
C TYR A 220 -21.61 -16.77 -19.31
N ASP A 221 -20.77 -16.57 -18.26
CA ASP A 221 -21.09 -16.86 -16.85
C ASP A 221 -21.71 -15.67 -16.11
N VAL A 222 -22.13 -14.64 -16.86
CA VAL A 222 -22.85 -13.46 -16.36
C VAL A 222 -24.11 -13.32 -17.20
N VAL A 223 -25.28 -13.56 -16.60
CA VAL A 223 -26.53 -13.59 -17.35
C VAL A 223 -27.47 -12.44 -16.95
N LYS A 224 -28.30 -12.00 -17.87
CA LYS A 224 -29.29 -10.96 -17.61
C LYS A 224 -30.25 -11.43 -16.51
N GLY A 225 -30.34 -10.65 -15.42
CA GLY A 225 -31.09 -11.00 -14.21
C GLY A 225 -30.20 -11.23 -13.01
N ASP A 226 -28.90 -11.44 -13.20
CA ASP A 226 -27.96 -11.43 -12.09
C ASP A 226 -27.92 -10.04 -11.44
N TYR A 227 -27.86 -9.96 -10.11
CA TYR A 227 -27.81 -8.67 -9.39
C TYR A 227 -26.57 -7.84 -9.73
N PHE A 228 -25.55 -8.48 -10.27
CA PHE A 228 -24.25 -7.89 -10.66
C PHE A 228 -24.13 -7.67 -12.18
N TYR A 229 -25.14 -8.03 -12.99
CA TYR A 229 -25.05 -7.97 -14.45
C TYR A 229 -24.58 -6.60 -14.96
N ASP A 230 -25.29 -5.53 -14.60
CA ASP A 230 -24.97 -4.18 -15.05
C ASP A 230 -23.60 -3.71 -14.53
N ALA A 231 -23.24 -4.10 -13.32
CA ALA A 231 -21.95 -3.77 -12.71
C ALA A 231 -20.79 -4.42 -13.47
N VAL A 232 -20.94 -5.69 -13.86
CA VAL A 232 -19.91 -6.41 -14.61
C VAL A 232 -19.78 -5.86 -16.03
N LEU A 233 -20.88 -5.56 -16.71
CA LEU A 233 -20.88 -4.94 -18.04
C LEU A 233 -20.17 -3.57 -18.00
N TRP A 234 -20.51 -2.76 -17.01
CA TRP A 234 -19.83 -1.48 -16.80
C TRP A 234 -18.34 -1.65 -16.58
N ALA A 235 -17.95 -2.57 -15.68
CA ALA A 235 -16.54 -2.80 -15.37
C ALA A 235 -15.76 -3.32 -16.60
N ALA A 236 -16.38 -4.13 -17.45
CA ALA A 236 -15.79 -4.58 -18.73
C ALA A 236 -15.63 -3.42 -19.72
N ALA A 237 -16.68 -2.64 -19.93
CA ALA A 237 -16.68 -1.50 -20.87
C ALA A 237 -15.67 -0.41 -20.45
N MET A 238 -15.47 -0.21 -19.14
CA MET A 238 -14.49 0.73 -18.59
C MET A 238 -13.08 0.14 -18.49
N ASN A 239 -12.84 -1.08 -18.97
CA ASN A 239 -11.57 -1.80 -18.82
C ASN A 239 -11.11 -1.97 -17.37
N ILE A 240 -12.03 -1.94 -16.41
CA ILE A 240 -11.75 -2.23 -15.00
C ILE A 240 -11.46 -3.71 -14.83
N THR A 241 -12.20 -4.56 -15.56
CA THR A 241 -11.96 -6.00 -15.64
C THR A 241 -11.89 -6.49 -17.07
N THR A 242 -11.09 -7.52 -17.31
CA THR A 242 -11.03 -8.28 -18.56
C THR A 242 -11.52 -9.72 -18.38
N GLY A 243 -12.16 -10.00 -17.24
CA GLY A 243 -12.53 -11.36 -16.85
C GLY A 243 -11.39 -12.12 -16.18
N THR A 244 -11.64 -13.40 -15.93
CA THR A 244 -10.61 -14.41 -15.57
C THR A 244 -10.09 -15.09 -16.84
N THR A 245 -10.93 -15.11 -17.87
CA THR A 245 -10.58 -15.42 -19.27
C THR A 245 -11.28 -14.42 -20.18
N PRO A 246 -11.02 -14.39 -21.49
CA PRO A 246 -11.74 -13.50 -22.41
C PRO A 246 -13.27 -13.66 -22.41
N THR A 247 -13.77 -14.81 -21.97
CA THR A 247 -15.20 -15.16 -22.01
C THR A 247 -15.81 -15.54 -20.66
N THR A 248 -15.03 -15.47 -19.56
CA THR A 248 -15.51 -15.73 -18.20
C THR A 248 -15.14 -14.62 -17.24
N PHE A 249 -16.06 -14.24 -16.39
CA PHE A 249 -15.83 -13.28 -15.31
C PHE A 249 -15.52 -13.96 -13.97
N SER A 250 -16.02 -15.18 -13.74
CA SER A 250 -15.98 -15.95 -12.49
C SER A 250 -16.58 -15.18 -11.31
N PRO A 251 -17.90 -14.85 -11.37
CA PRO A 251 -18.56 -13.94 -10.43
C PRO A 251 -18.52 -14.41 -8.97
N ASN A 252 -18.53 -15.72 -8.74
CA ASN A 252 -18.59 -16.33 -7.41
C ASN A 252 -17.22 -16.58 -6.78
N ASP A 253 -16.15 -16.46 -7.55
CA ASP A 253 -14.79 -16.62 -7.02
C ASP A 253 -14.47 -15.55 -6.00
N GLY A 254 -13.71 -15.92 -4.96
CA GLY A 254 -13.19 -14.96 -4.00
C GLY A 254 -12.28 -13.93 -4.66
N CYS A 255 -12.54 -12.64 -4.41
CA CYS A 255 -11.70 -11.57 -4.93
C CYS A 255 -10.45 -11.42 -4.05
N ASN A 256 -9.28 -11.52 -4.66
CA ASN A 256 -8.04 -11.36 -3.93
C ASN A 256 -7.59 -9.88 -3.84
N ARG A 257 -6.63 -9.61 -2.95
CA ARG A 257 -6.17 -8.24 -2.67
C ARG A 257 -5.61 -7.55 -3.92
N GLY A 258 -4.80 -8.25 -4.71
CA GLY A 258 -4.26 -7.74 -5.98
C GLY A 258 -5.35 -7.36 -6.97
N GLN A 259 -6.40 -8.19 -7.09
CA GLN A 259 -7.55 -7.90 -7.96
C GLN A 259 -8.34 -6.66 -7.50
N ILE A 260 -8.59 -6.54 -6.19
CA ILE A 260 -9.37 -5.41 -5.66
C ILE A 260 -8.66 -4.09 -5.90
N VAL A 261 -7.37 -3.99 -5.55
CA VAL A 261 -6.62 -2.74 -5.80
C VAL A 261 -6.48 -2.46 -7.29
N THR A 262 -6.38 -3.50 -8.14
CA THR A 262 -6.34 -3.33 -9.60
C THR A 262 -7.67 -2.77 -10.13
N PHE A 263 -8.81 -3.24 -9.63
CA PHE A 263 -10.12 -2.69 -10.02
C PHE A 263 -10.26 -1.22 -9.62
N ILE A 264 -9.86 -0.88 -8.38
CA ILE A 264 -9.89 0.50 -7.89
C ILE A 264 -8.94 1.39 -8.70
N TYR A 265 -7.70 0.94 -8.94
CA TYR A 265 -6.70 1.66 -9.73
C TYR A 265 -7.19 1.94 -11.16
N ARG A 266 -7.73 0.94 -11.84
CA ARG A 266 -8.23 1.09 -13.21
C ARG A 266 -9.42 2.05 -13.30
N TYR A 267 -10.18 2.19 -12.23
CA TYR A 267 -11.29 3.13 -12.17
C TYR A 267 -10.84 4.55 -11.79
N MET A 268 -9.96 4.71 -10.80
CA MET A 268 -9.65 6.00 -10.17
C MET A 268 -8.25 6.52 -10.48
N GLY A 269 -7.31 5.67 -10.82
CA GLY A 269 -5.88 6.00 -10.99
C GLY A 269 -5.51 6.48 -12.38
N LYS A 270 -6.47 6.80 -13.23
CA LYS A 270 -6.25 7.29 -14.59
C LYS A 270 -6.02 8.79 -14.62
#